data_01d1d9de3db4ab4bc2c28d2a0b6c1902
#
_entry.id   01d1d9de3db4ab4bc2c28d2a0b6c1902
#
_cell.length_a   1.000
_cell.length_b   1.000
_cell.length_c   1.000
_cell.angle_alpha   90.00
_cell.angle_beta   90.00
_cell.angle_gamma   90.00
#
_symmetry.space_group_name_H-M   'P 1'
#
loop_
_entity.id
_entity.type
_entity.pdbx_description
1 polymer ?
#
loop_
_entity_poly.entity_id
_entity_poly.type
_entity_poly.pdbx_seq_one_letter_code
_entity_poly.pdbx_strand_id
1 'polypeptide(L)'
;MTVTCASSADKIMQAATELFASNNFDATSIKDISKLSGVNSALISYYFGGKKNLYQEVLNNQSVLFLDLIEQVNKQKLSAIMKLHLYTKEVALIQMQRPMQVHLIYRELLTPSGFCTNFVQSRLYKIHQFLFDLVSEGIEEGCIKSSVQPTYVAFTIESIIVFFFLTQNFVRELGSFSKDNENEYLENALNSYLDSIAK
;
A
#
# COMPACT_ATOMS: atom_id res chain seq x y z
N MET A 1 1.63 -32.43 4.62
CA MET A 1 1.26 -31.08 4.15
C MET A 1 -0.07 -31.19 3.44
N THR A 2 -1.14 -30.85 4.10
CA THR A 2 -2.49 -30.81 3.50
C THR A 2 -2.54 -29.62 2.56
N VAL A 3 -2.57 -29.87 1.26
CA VAL A 3 -2.86 -28.84 0.24
C VAL A 3 -4.32 -28.46 0.44
N THR A 4 -4.56 -27.37 1.17
CA THR A 4 -5.90 -26.76 1.25
C THR A 4 -6.26 -26.26 -0.14
N CYS A 5 -7.22 -26.93 -0.78
CA CYS A 5 -7.73 -26.49 -2.08
C CYS A 5 -8.36 -25.11 -1.91
N ALA A 6 -7.89 -24.11 -2.64
CA ALA A 6 -8.40 -22.73 -2.58
C ALA A 6 -9.92 -22.73 -2.82
N SER A 7 -10.67 -22.05 -1.97
CA SER A 7 -12.12 -21.94 -2.08
C SER A 7 -12.52 -21.20 -3.38
N SER A 8 -13.78 -21.32 -3.79
CA SER A 8 -14.28 -20.55 -4.95
C SER A 8 -14.15 -19.03 -4.72
N ALA A 9 -14.34 -18.58 -3.47
CA ALA A 9 -14.17 -17.17 -3.13
C ALA A 9 -12.69 -16.71 -3.29
N ASP A 10 -11.73 -17.54 -2.84
CA ASP A 10 -10.30 -17.23 -2.99
C ASP A 10 -9.88 -17.15 -4.46
N LYS A 11 -10.38 -18.08 -5.31
CA LYS A 11 -10.11 -18.07 -6.75
C LYS A 11 -10.67 -16.81 -7.43
N ILE A 12 -11.89 -16.41 -7.06
CA ILE A 12 -12.51 -15.19 -7.55
C ILE A 12 -11.69 -13.96 -7.11
N MET A 13 -11.31 -13.89 -5.83
CA MET A 13 -10.52 -12.79 -5.27
C MET A 13 -9.17 -12.65 -5.97
N GLN A 14 -8.46 -13.75 -6.20
CA GLN A 14 -7.19 -13.76 -6.90
C GLN A 14 -7.32 -13.27 -8.35
N ALA A 15 -8.28 -13.82 -9.11
CA ALA A 15 -8.54 -13.41 -10.49
C ALA A 15 -8.98 -11.95 -10.60
N ALA A 16 -9.82 -11.49 -9.68
CA ALA A 16 -10.26 -10.09 -9.62
C ALA A 16 -9.09 -9.15 -9.32
N THR A 17 -8.23 -9.50 -8.37
CA THR A 17 -7.02 -8.73 -8.04
C THR A 17 -6.14 -8.54 -9.27
N GLU A 18 -5.85 -9.62 -9.99
CA GLU A 18 -5.04 -9.59 -11.21
C GLU A 18 -5.66 -8.72 -12.30
N LEU A 19 -6.94 -8.93 -12.61
CA LEU A 19 -7.62 -8.20 -13.67
C LEU A 19 -7.84 -6.71 -13.34
N PHE A 20 -8.19 -6.38 -12.11
CA PHE A 20 -8.33 -4.98 -11.72
C PHE A 20 -6.99 -4.25 -11.67
N ALA A 21 -5.92 -4.93 -11.28
CA ALA A 21 -4.57 -4.35 -11.30
C ALA A 21 -4.10 -4.08 -12.74
N SER A 22 -4.35 -5.01 -13.67
CA SER A 22 -3.89 -4.91 -15.06
C SER A 22 -4.76 -3.98 -15.92
N ASN A 23 -6.11 -4.08 -15.79
CA ASN A 23 -7.05 -3.48 -16.76
C ASN A 23 -7.89 -2.33 -16.19
N ASN A 24 -7.81 -2.02 -14.90
CA ASN A 24 -8.69 -1.14 -14.12
C ASN A 24 -10.12 -1.69 -13.91
N PHE A 25 -10.91 -0.94 -13.11
CA PHE A 25 -12.28 -1.31 -12.76
C PHE A 25 -13.20 -1.35 -13.99
N ASP A 26 -13.22 -0.31 -14.81
CA ASP A 26 -14.20 -0.17 -15.89
C ASP A 26 -13.98 -1.21 -17.00
N ALA A 27 -12.72 -1.46 -17.35
CA ALA A 27 -12.35 -2.40 -18.41
C ALA A 27 -12.44 -3.89 -17.99
N THR A 28 -12.61 -4.20 -16.71
CA THR A 28 -12.76 -5.57 -16.21
C THR A 28 -14.25 -5.96 -16.13
N SER A 29 -14.65 -7.07 -16.73
CA SER A 29 -16.01 -7.60 -16.61
C SER A 29 -16.11 -8.79 -15.65
N ILE A 30 -17.34 -9.05 -15.13
CA ILE A 30 -17.62 -10.27 -14.35
C ILE A 30 -17.33 -11.54 -15.18
N LYS A 31 -17.52 -11.49 -16.49
CA LYS A 31 -17.21 -12.62 -17.39
C LYS A 31 -15.72 -12.90 -17.45
N ASP A 32 -14.89 -11.87 -17.48
CA ASP A 32 -13.44 -12.02 -17.49
C ASP A 32 -12.95 -12.64 -16.18
N ILE A 33 -13.49 -12.17 -15.04
CA ILE A 33 -13.18 -12.72 -13.72
C ILE A 33 -13.62 -14.19 -13.63
N SER A 34 -14.82 -14.51 -14.10
CA SER A 34 -15.33 -15.88 -14.15
C SER A 34 -14.44 -16.79 -15.02
N LYS A 35 -14.03 -16.31 -16.18
CA LYS A 35 -13.13 -17.04 -17.10
C LYS A 35 -11.77 -17.29 -16.47
N LEU A 36 -11.16 -16.28 -15.86
CA LEU A 36 -9.82 -16.41 -15.26
C LEU A 36 -9.85 -17.27 -13.99
N SER A 37 -10.84 -17.10 -13.13
CA SER A 37 -10.98 -17.90 -11.88
C SER A 37 -11.41 -19.33 -12.10
N GLY A 38 -12.01 -19.65 -13.26
CA GLY A 38 -12.66 -20.93 -13.53
C GLY A 38 -13.94 -21.15 -12.70
N VAL A 39 -14.51 -20.07 -12.11
CA VAL A 39 -15.69 -20.13 -11.24
C VAL A 39 -16.88 -19.50 -11.94
N ASN A 40 -18.08 -20.10 -11.78
CA ASN A 40 -19.30 -19.58 -12.38
C ASN A 40 -19.57 -18.14 -11.91
N SER A 41 -19.94 -17.26 -12.86
CA SER A 41 -20.24 -15.84 -12.61
C SER A 41 -21.35 -15.61 -11.57
N ALA A 42 -22.31 -16.53 -11.44
CA ALA A 42 -23.36 -16.45 -10.41
C ALA A 42 -22.76 -16.48 -8.98
N LEU A 43 -21.63 -17.20 -8.77
CA LEU A 43 -20.96 -17.25 -7.48
C LEU A 43 -20.28 -15.93 -7.13
N ILE A 44 -19.90 -15.11 -8.11
CA ILE A 44 -19.36 -13.76 -7.86
C ILE A 44 -20.44 -12.89 -7.18
N SER A 45 -21.66 -12.94 -7.70
CA SER A 45 -22.79 -12.22 -7.11
C SER A 45 -23.17 -12.80 -5.74
N TYR A 46 -23.09 -14.12 -5.57
CA TYR A 46 -23.39 -14.80 -4.32
C TYR A 46 -22.40 -14.44 -3.19
N TYR A 47 -21.09 -14.51 -3.45
CA TYR A 47 -20.08 -14.26 -2.44
C TYR A 47 -19.82 -12.77 -2.17
N PHE A 48 -19.91 -11.93 -3.21
CA PHE A 48 -19.45 -10.54 -3.15
C PHE A 48 -20.55 -9.50 -3.44
N GLY A 49 -21.76 -9.93 -3.86
CA GLY A 49 -22.83 -8.99 -4.20
C GLY A 49 -22.61 -8.21 -5.49
N GLY A 50 -21.63 -8.61 -6.31
CA GLY A 50 -21.35 -8.02 -7.61
C GLY A 50 -19.98 -7.36 -7.74
N LYS A 51 -19.71 -6.78 -8.92
CA LYS A 51 -18.38 -6.26 -9.31
C LYS A 51 -17.88 -5.13 -8.41
N LYS A 52 -18.73 -4.19 -7.99
CA LYS A 52 -18.35 -3.05 -7.14
C LYS A 52 -17.87 -3.50 -5.76
N ASN A 53 -18.65 -4.36 -5.13
CA ASN A 53 -18.29 -4.89 -3.80
C ASN A 53 -17.04 -5.78 -3.88
N LEU A 54 -16.92 -6.60 -4.93
CA LEU A 54 -15.71 -7.38 -5.16
C LEU A 54 -14.46 -6.49 -5.30
N TYR A 55 -14.57 -5.36 -6.02
CA TYR A 55 -13.49 -4.40 -6.14
C TYR A 55 -13.11 -3.78 -4.79
N GLN A 56 -14.11 -3.39 -3.97
CA GLN A 56 -13.87 -2.89 -2.62
C GLN A 56 -13.18 -3.93 -1.73
N GLU A 57 -13.60 -5.20 -1.82
CA GLU A 57 -12.96 -6.29 -1.08
C GLU A 57 -11.52 -6.54 -1.55
N VAL A 58 -11.25 -6.41 -2.85
CA VAL A 58 -9.87 -6.47 -3.37
C VAL A 58 -9.03 -5.35 -2.78
N LEU A 59 -9.49 -4.10 -2.79
CA LEU A 59 -8.77 -2.97 -2.19
C LEU A 59 -8.56 -3.17 -0.69
N ASN A 60 -9.59 -3.60 0.04
CA ASN A 60 -9.49 -3.89 1.47
C ASN A 60 -8.43 -4.95 1.75
N ASN A 61 -8.44 -6.05 1.00
CA ASN A 61 -7.49 -7.15 1.16
C ASN A 61 -6.04 -6.69 0.89
N GLN A 62 -5.82 -5.88 -0.16
CA GLN A 62 -4.48 -5.35 -0.43
C GLN A 62 -3.99 -4.38 0.65
N SER A 63 -4.89 -3.66 1.30
CA SER A 63 -4.52 -2.71 2.36
C SER A 63 -4.19 -3.36 3.71
N VAL A 64 -4.61 -4.60 3.94
CA VAL A 64 -4.39 -5.32 5.22
C VAL A 64 -2.91 -5.39 5.57
N LEU A 65 -2.03 -5.64 4.61
CA LEU A 65 -0.59 -5.74 4.84
C LEU A 65 0.01 -4.46 5.45
N PHE A 66 -0.46 -3.30 5.02
CA PHE A 66 0.01 -2.03 5.55
C PHE A 66 -0.52 -1.78 6.97
N LEU A 67 -1.74 -2.19 7.24
CA LEU A 67 -2.33 -2.08 8.58
C LEU A 67 -1.69 -3.06 9.56
N ASP A 68 -1.40 -4.28 9.13
CA ASP A 68 -0.68 -5.28 9.91
C ASP A 68 0.75 -4.81 10.23
N LEU A 69 1.41 -4.15 9.27
CA LEU A 69 2.72 -3.54 9.49
C LEU A 69 2.66 -2.44 10.57
N ILE A 70 1.65 -1.56 10.52
CA ILE A 70 1.43 -0.54 11.56
C ILE A 70 1.31 -1.21 12.93
N GLU A 71 0.52 -2.26 13.06
CA GLU A 71 0.38 -2.98 14.32
C GLU A 71 1.70 -3.62 14.78
N GLN A 72 2.47 -4.20 13.85
CA GLN A 72 3.77 -4.81 14.15
C GLN A 72 4.78 -3.76 14.64
N VAL A 73 4.85 -2.60 13.96
CA VAL A 73 5.75 -1.51 14.35
C VAL A 73 5.36 -0.95 15.72
N ASN A 74 4.08 -0.75 16.00
CA ASN A 74 3.59 -0.25 17.30
C ASN A 74 3.95 -1.19 18.46
N LYS A 75 4.04 -2.50 18.24
CA LYS A 75 4.42 -3.47 19.26
C LYS A 75 5.94 -3.46 19.59
N GLN A 76 6.76 -2.80 18.77
CA GLN A 76 8.19 -2.72 19.01
C GLN A 76 8.53 -1.75 20.15
N LYS A 77 9.44 -2.16 21.01
CA LYS A 77 10.00 -1.30 22.07
C LYS A 77 11.18 -0.48 21.53
N LEU A 78 10.87 0.42 20.59
CA LEU A 78 11.83 1.28 19.90
C LEU A 78 11.40 2.74 20.10
N SER A 79 12.35 3.68 20.02
CA SER A 79 12.01 5.11 19.94
C SER A 79 11.22 5.42 18.69
N ALA A 80 10.48 6.51 18.70
CA ALA A 80 9.63 6.91 17.58
C ALA A 80 10.42 7.04 16.26
N ILE A 81 11.61 7.61 16.29
CA ILE A 81 12.47 7.72 15.08
C ILE A 81 12.89 6.33 14.55
N MET A 82 13.20 5.37 15.43
CA MET A 82 13.54 4.01 15.02
C MET A 82 12.31 3.26 14.47
N LYS A 83 11.12 3.52 15.01
CA LYS A 83 9.85 2.99 14.45
C LYS A 83 9.59 3.55 13.05
N LEU A 84 9.89 4.85 12.80
CA LEU A 84 9.78 5.45 11.47
C LEU A 84 10.74 4.78 10.47
N HIS A 85 12.01 4.57 10.84
CA HIS A 85 12.96 3.84 9.98
C HIS A 85 12.50 2.41 9.69
N LEU A 86 12.02 1.70 10.70
CA LEU A 86 11.50 0.34 10.53
C LEU A 86 10.29 0.34 9.58
N TYR A 87 9.32 1.23 9.80
CA TYR A 87 8.13 1.32 8.97
C TYR A 87 8.47 1.64 7.51
N THR A 88 9.30 2.65 7.26
CA THR A 88 9.65 3.07 5.90
C THR A 88 10.37 1.97 5.13
N LYS A 89 11.27 1.23 5.80
CA LYS A 89 11.95 0.08 5.23
C LYS A 89 10.97 -1.04 4.86
N GLU A 90 10.14 -1.45 5.81
CA GLU A 90 9.21 -2.57 5.60
C GLU A 90 8.12 -2.24 4.58
N VAL A 91 7.58 -1.01 4.56
CA VAL A 91 6.59 -0.60 3.57
C VAL A 91 7.18 -0.59 2.16
N ALA A 92 8.45 -0.19 2.01
CA ALA A 92 9.15 -0.24 0.73
C ALA A 92 9.28 -1.70 0.25
N LEU A 93 9.67 -2.63 1.10
CA LEU A 93 9.78 -4.05 0.79
C LEU A 93 8.43 -4.66 0.37
N ILE A 94 7.34 -4.36 1.10
CA ILE A 94 5.99 -4.83 0.75
C ILE A 94 5.62 -4.35 -0.67
N GLN A 95 5.88 -3.10 -0.99
CA GLN A 95 5.53 -2.51 -2.27
C GLN A 95 6.34 -3.12 -3.42
N MET A 96 7.62 -3.35 -3.23
CA MET A 96 8.47 -3.98 -4.24
C MET A 96 8.09 -5.43 -4.53
N GLN A 97 7.66 -6.17 -3.51
CA GLN A 97 7.20 -7.54 -3.69
C GLN A 97 5.83 -7.64 -4.38
N ARG A 98 5.03 -6.57 -4.35
CA ARG A 98 3.63 -6.57 -4.82
C ARG A 98 3.29 -5.33 -5.67
N PRO A 99 4.07 -5.00 -6.70
CA PRO A 99 3.92 -3.74 -7.44
C PRO A 99 2.54 -3.59 -8.09
N MET A 100 1.97 -4.65 -8.65
CA MET A 100 0.66 -4.62 -9.30
C MET A 100 -0.47 -4.28 -8.32
N GLN A 101 -0.44 -4.87 -7.12
CA GLN A 101 -1.44 -4.63 -6.07
C GLN A 101 -1.34 -3.22 -5.50
N VAL A 102 -0.13 -2.72 -5.35
CA VAL A 102 0.13 -1.35 -4.88
C VAL A 102 -0.35 -0.32 -5.89
N HIS A 103 -0.11 -0.55 -7.18
CA HIS A 103 -0.65 0.30 -8.24
C HIS A 103 -2.18 0.41 -8.20
N LEU A 104 -2.88 -0.65 -7.80
CA LEU A 104 -4.32 -0.62 -7.63
C LEU A 104 -4.76 0.37 -6.53
N ILE A 105 -4.06 0.37 -5.39
CA ILE A 105 -4.31 1.30 -4.27
C ILE A 105 -4.01 2.75 -4.70
N TYR A 106 -2.87 2.99 -5.33
CA TYR A 106 -2.48 4.33 -5.76
C TYR A 106 -3.38 4.91 -6.86
N ARG A 107 -3.86 4.05 -7.76
CA ARG A 107 -4.84 4.47 -8.75
C ARG A 107 -6.14 4.94 -8.10
N GLU A 108 -6.62 4.24 -7.07
CA GLU A 108 -7.80 4.66 -6.32
C GLU A 108 -7.56 5.95 -5.52
N LEU A 109 -6.34 6.18 -5.04
CA LEU A 109 -5.94 7.43 -4.40
C LEU A 109 -5.94 8.61 -5.38
N LEU A 110 -5.40 8.41 -6.59
CA LEU A 110 -5.22 9.49 -7.59
C LEU A 110 -6.50 9.75 -8.41
N THR A 111 -7.27 8.71 -8.68
CA THR A 111 -8.49 8.77 -9.48
C THR A 111 -9.59 7.95 -8.78
N PRO A 112 -10.17 8.51 -7.70
CA PRO A 112 -11.13 7.78 -6.89
C PRO A 112 -12.35 7.37 -7.70
N SER A 113 -12.70 6.08 -7.66
CA SER A 113 -14.01 5.62 -8.09
C SER A 113 -15.03 6.11 -7.05
N GLY A 114 -16.05 6.86 -7.42
CA GLY A 114 -16.98 7.50 -6.47
C GLY A 114 -17.66 6.57 -5.46
N PHE A 115 -17.48 5.25 -5.55
CA PHE A 115 -17.98 4.24 -4.62
C PHE A 115 -16.93 3.69 -3.64
N CYS A 116 -15.66 4.14 -3.72
CA CYS A 116 -14.58 3.72 -2.82
C CYS A 116 -14.15 4.79 -1.82
N THR A 117 -14.95 5.84 -1.62
CA THR A 117 -14.65 6.93 -0.69
C THR A 117 -14.33 6.42 0.72
N ASN A 118 -15.09 5.43 1.21
CA ASN A 118 -14.84 4.82 2.51
C ASN A 118 -13.48 4.11 2.60
N PHE A 119 -12.97 3.55 1.51
CA PHE A 119 -11.64 2.95 1.48
C PHE A 119 -10.55 4.00 1.72
N VAL A 120 -10.59 5.10 0.97
CA VAL A 120 -9.63 6.21 1.11
C VAL A 120 -9.67 6.75 2.54
N GLN A 121 -10.88 7.10 3.04
CA GLN A 121 -11.04 7.68 4.36
C GLN A 121 -10.67 6.74 5.51
N SER A 122 -11.02 5.44 5.41
CA SER A 122 -10.83 4.51 6.53
C SER A 122 -9.46 3.83 6.54
N ARG A 123 -8.80 3.68 5.39
CA ARG A 123 -7.56 2.94 5.26
C ARG A 123 -6.35 3.83 5.07
N LEU A 124 -6.36 4.70 4.07
CA LEU A 124 -5.23 5.58 3.80
C LEU A 124 -5.05 6.64 4.88
N TYR A 125 -6.15 7.18 5.41
CA TYR A 125 -6.09 8.11 6.54
C TYR A 125 -5.43 7.48 7.79
N LYS A 126 -5.64 6.18 8.05
CA LYS A 126 -4.98 5.49 9.17
C LYS A 126 -3.46 5.43 9.01
N ILE A 127 -2.96 5.27 7.79
CA ILE A 127 -1.53 5.27 7.51
C ILE A 127 -0.95 6.67 7.79
N HIS A 128 -1.61 7.71 7.29
CA HIS A 128 -1.22 9.09 7.57
C HIS A 128 -1.21 9.41 9.07
N GLN A 129 -2.29 9.04 9.77
CA GLN A 129 -2.41 9.28 11.21
C GLN A 129 -1.31 8.56 12.00
N PHE A 130 -0.99 7.32 11.63
CA PHE A 130 0.10 6.58 12.27
C PHE A 130 1.45 7.29 12.13
N LEU A 131 1.78 7.80 10.94
CA LEU A 131 3.01 8.57 10.73
C LEU A 131 3.01 9.89 11.52
N PHE A 132 1.88 10.59 11.50
CA PHE A 132 1.70 11.80 12.30
C PHE A 132 1.91 11.55 13.80
N ASP A 133 1.30 10.48 14.34
CA ASP A 133 1.41 10.12 15.74
C ASP A 133 2.85 9.77 16.13
N LEU A 134 3.58 9.00 15.28
CA LEU A 134 4.98 8.67 15.52
C LEU A 134 5.89 9.91 15.53
N VAL A 135 5.67 10.85 14.62
CA VAL A 135 6.45 12.08 14.60
C VAL A 135 6.17 12.92 15.85
N SER A 136 4.90 12.99 16.27
CA SER A 136 4.51 13.70 17.50
C SER A 136 5.14 13.05 18.73
N GLU A 137 5.07 11.72 18.86
CA GLU A 137 5.75 10.92 19.89
C GLU A 137 7.25 11.22 19.92
N GLY A 138 7.90 11.24 18.74
CA GLY A 138 9.34 11.52 18.65
C GLY A 138 9.75 12.93 19.05
N ILE A 139 8.89 13.93 18.85
CA ILE A 139 9.11 15.29 19.36
C ILE A 139 9.01 15.29 20.88
N GLU A 140 8.03 14.61 21.45
CA GLU A 140 7.84 14.50 22.91
C GLU A 140 8.98 13.70 23.57
N GLU A 141 9.43 12.61 22.96
CA GLU A 141 10.62 11.85 23.40
C GLU A 141 11.93 12.66 23.27
N GLY A 142 11.94 13.73 22.48
CA GLY A 142 13.12 14.54 22.19
C GLY A 142 14.09 13.91 21.19
N CYS A 143 13.72 12.86 20.49
CA CYS A 143 14.52 12.23 19.42
C CYS A 143 14.26 12.83 18.03
N ILE A 144 13.20 13.62 17.88
CA ILE A 144 12.91 14.43 16.69
C ILE A 144 12.95 15.92 17.04
N LYS A 145 13.38 16.74 16.07
CA LYS A 145 13.48 18.20 16.22
C LYS A 145 12.09 18.81 16.45
N SER A 146 11.94 19.65 17.46
CA SER A 146 10.70 20.35 17.77
C SER A 146 10.29 21.42 16.73
N SER A 147 11.19 21.74 15.79
CA SER A 147 10.92 22.69 14.70
C SER A 147 10.14 22.10 13.52
N VAL A 148 10.00 20.77 13.47
CA VAL A 148 9.26 20.12 12.38
C VAL A 148 7.75 20.06 12.67
N GLN A 149 6.96 20.06 11.61
CA GLN A 149 5.50 19.89 11.69
C GLN A 149 5.15 18.43 11.41
N PRO A 150 4.51 17.69 12.34
CA PRO A 150 4.20 16.26 12.15
C PRO A 150 3.46 15.95 10.86
N THR A 151 2.45 16.76 10.50
CA THR A 151 1.71 16.59 9.24
C THR A 151 2.61 16.72 8.00
N TYR A 152 3.58 17.65 8.01
CA TYR A 152 4.46 17.83 6.85
C TYR A 152 5.45 16.67 6.74
N VAL A 153 5.94 16.16 7.85
CA VAL A 153 6.82 14.99 7.87
C VAL A 153 6.09 13.76 7.38
N ALA A 154 4.89 13.48 7.90
CA ALA A 154 4.06 12.35 7.45
C ALA A 154 3.81 12.43 5.94
N PHE A 155 3.37 13.57 5.44
CA PHE A 155 3.10 13.77 4.02
C PHE A 155 4.36 13.67 3.16
N THR A 156 5.52 14.11 3.64
CA THR A 156 6.78 13.98 2.90
C THR A 156 7.20 12.51 2.76
N ILE A 157 7.11 11.73 3.85
CA ILE A 157 7.39 10.28 3.80
C ILE A 157 6.47 9.59 2.78
N GLU A 158 5.17 9.86 2.86
CA GLU A 158 4.18 9.32 1.91
C GLU A 158 4.51 9.73 0.48
N SER A 159 4.87 11.00 0.26
CA SER A 159 5.20 11.53 -1.07
C SER A 159 6.42 10.86 -1.68
N ILE A 160 7.49 10.65 -0.91
CA ILE A 160 8.70 9.95 -1.38
C ILE A 160 8.32 8.54 -1.83
N ILE A 161 7.58 7.80 -1.01
CA ILE A 161 7.21 6.42 -1.28
C ILE A 161 6.27 6.34 -2.50
N VAL A 162 5.16 7.08 -2.46
CA VAL A 162 4.13 7.02 -3.49
C VAL A 162 4.67 7.47 -4.85
N PHE A 163 5.39 8.60 -4.89
CA PHE A 163 5.94 9.12 -6.13
C PHE A 163 6.95 8.16 -6.75
N PHE A 164 7.83 7.58 -5.94
CA PHE A 164 8.79 6.58 -6.41
C PHE A 164 8.09 5.40 -7.11
N PHE A 165 7.10 4.78 -6.46
CA PHE A 165 6.40 3.63 -7.03
C PHE A 165 5.50 3.97 -8.22
N LEU A 166 4.96 5.18 -8.28
CA LEU A 166 4.20 5.63 -9.45
C LEU A 166 5.09 5.87 -10.67
N THR A 167 6.33 6.31 -10.46
CA THR A 167 7.23 6.74 -11.54
C THR A 167 8.35 5.75 -11.83
N GLN A 168 8.46 4.63 -11.10
CA GLN A 168 9.58 3.69 -11.21
C GLN A 168 9.86 3.21 -12.65
N ASN A 169 8.84 2.98 -13.47
CA ASN A 169 9.02 2.58 -14.86
C ASN A 169 9.67 3.70 -15.69
N PHE A 170 9.20 4.93 -15.51
CA PHE A 170 9.79 6.11 -16.15
C PHE A 170 11.24 6.33 -15.71
N VAL A 171 11.49 6.18 -14.41
CA VAL A 171 12.85 6.34 -13.85
C VAL A 171 13.82 5.31 -14.40
N ARG A 172 13.37 4.05 -14.63
CA ARG A 172 14.16 3.02 -15.31
C ARG A 172 14.53 3.39 -16.74
N GLU A 173 13.60 4.03 -17.48
CA GLU A 173 13.85 4.49 -18.86
C GLU A 173 14.91 5.60 -18.93
N LEU A 174 15.10 6.37 -17.84
CA LEU A 174 16.18 7.36 -17.77
C LEU A 174 17.58 6.74 -17.67
N GLY A 175 17.69 5.40 -17.56
CA GLY A 175 18.95 4.67 -17.56
C GLY A 175 19.82 4.83 -16.31
N SER A 176 19.36 5.60 -15.31
CA SER A 176 20.07 5.85 -14.06
C SER A 176 19.72 4.85 -12.96
N PHE A 177 18.64 4.09 -13.14
CA PHE A 177 18.15 3.12 -12.17
C PHE A 177 18.00 1.74 -12.80
N SER A 178 18.60 0.74 -12.15
CA SER A 178 18.35 -0.66 -12.42
C SER A 178 17.44 -1.24 -11.32
N LYS A 179 16.85 -2.41 -11.57
CA LYS A 179 16.10 -3.12 -10.52
C LYS A 179 16.94 -3.38 -9.26
N ASP A 180 18.24 -3.51 -9.42
CA ASP A 180 19.15 -3.85 -8.32
C ASP A 180 19.42 -2.68 -7.40
N ASN A 181 19.32 -1.42 -7.87
CA ASN A 181 19.58 -0.22 -7.07
C ASN A 181 18.31 0.59 -6.70
N GLU A 182 17.13 0.16 -7.09
CA GLU A 182 15.87 0.82 -6.73
C GLU A 182 15.61 0.82 -5.22
N ASN A 183 15.88 -0.33 -4.57
CA ASN A 183 15.77 -0.46 -3.12
C ASN A 183 16.74 0.47 -2.40
N GLU A 184 17.99 0.47 -2.82
CA GLU A 184 19.04 1.30 -2.26
C GLU A 184 18.70 2.78 -2.37
N TYR A 185 18.20 3.22 -3.51
CA TYR A 185 17.78 4.61 -3.70
C TYR A 185 16.66 5.01 -2.74
N LEU A 186 15.59 4.23 -2.69
CA LEU A 186 14.43 4.56 -1.85
C LEU A 186 14.81 4.53 -0.36
N GLU A 187 15.57 3.54 0.06
CA GLU A 187 16.07 3.42 1.43
C GLU A 187 16.96 4.63 1.79
N ASN A 188 17.90 5.00 0.91
CA ASN A 188 18.77 6.15 1.12
C ASN A 188 18.00 7.47 1.15
N ALA A 189 17.01 7.66 0.29
CA ALA A 189 16.20 8.87 0.28
C ALA A 189 15.38 9.01 1.57
N LEU A 190 14.75 7.94 2.03
CA LEU A 190 13.96 7.93 3.26
C LEU A 190 14.86 8.10 4.50
N ASN A 191 15.99 7.37 4.57
CA ASN A 191 16.93 7.50 5.69
C ASN A 191 17.51 8.91 5.76
N SER A 192 17.97 9.48 4.64
CA SER A 192 18.49 10.85 4.60
C SER A 192 17.46 11.88 5.08
N TYR A 193 16.21 11.68 4.73
CA TYR A 193 15.13 12.55 5.21
C TYR A 193 14.89 12.38 6.71
N LEU A 194 14.79 11.15 7.21
CA LEU A 194 14.57 10.87 8.63
C LEU A 194 15.74 11.33 9.48
N ASP A 195 16.99 11.14 9.04
CA ASP A 195 18.19 11.64 9.70
C ASP A 195 18.22 13.17 9.76
N SER A 196 17.67 13.85 8.73
CA SER A 196 17.58 15.30 8.71
C SER A 196 16.67 15.88 9.78
N ILE A 197 15.69 15.13 10.25
CA ILE A 197 14.73 15.56 11.29
C ILE A 197 15.07 15.01 12.68
N ALA A 198 15.96 14.02 12.78
CA ALA A 198 16.47 13.47 14.04
C ALA A 198 17.32 14.51 14.79
N LYS A 199 17.38 14.37 16.12
CA LYS A 199 18.28 15.15 16.99
C LYS A 199 19.59 14.45 17.21
#